data_d7f83e72062dfcb60600b4737e08c9c4
#
_entry.id   d7f83e72062dfcb60600b4737e08c9c4
#
_cell.length_a   1.000
_cell.length_b   1.000
_cell.length_c   1.000
_cell.angle_alpha   90.00
_cell.angle_beta   90.00
_cell.angle_gamma   90.00
#
_symmetry.space_group_name_H-M   'P 1'
#
loop_
_entity.id
_entity.type
_entity.pdbx_description
1 polymer ?
#
loop_
_entity_poly.entity_id
_entity_poly.type
_entity_poly.pdbx_seq_one_letter_code
_entity_poly.pdbx_strand_id
1 'polypeptide(L)'
;MGDLSVTPPRPPTEFPRVVMEHADFYVVHKPALWLTHPVHARVEVPDIITYLQRETGEPGLSPPHRLDRETSGAQVLSRDTDAARKFYTLFKQHLVGKTYLAIVHGTPDWERRTVDAALGELGLGGANRVIIRQAVIPDGRPAVTDFRVVERRAGHALIEAYPRSGRLHQIRAHLWHIGLPMVGDKLYGRDPDVFLDFMQTGQTPELTARLGLARQALHAARLAFPWDGAQVVAEVPLAPDLQAYWDGLA
;
A
#
# COMPACT_ATOMS: atom_id res chain seq x y z
N MET A 1 27.41 -19.55 6.99
CA MET A 1 26.30 -18.68 7.39
C MET A 1 26.81 -17.25 7.28
N GLY A 2 26.62 -16.61 6.12
CA GLY A 2 27.03 -15.22 5.93
C GLY A 2 26.13 -14.32 6.76
N ASP A 3 26.75 -13.44 7.52
CA ASP A 3 26.10 -12.36 8.26
C ASP A 3 25.46 -11.43 7.22
N LEU A 4 24.15 -11.59 6.98
CA LEU A 4 23.37 -10.63 6.22
C LEU A 4 23.25 -9.39 7.12
N SER A 5 24.23 -8.52 7.07
CA SER A 5 24.13 -7.18 7.63
C SER A 5 23.01 -6.46 6.87
N VAL A 6 21.81 -6.53 7.42
CA VAL A 6 20.66 -5.82 6.87
C VAL A 6 20.93 -4.33 7.01
N THR A 7 21.22 -3.67 5.90
CA THR A 7 21.35 -2.21 5.90
C THR A 7 20.06 -1.63 6.46
N PRO A 8 20.13 -0.80 7.52
CA PRO A 8 18.94 -0.25 8.12
C PRO A 8 18.13 0.52 7.06
N PRO A 9 16.80 0.36 7.04
CA PRO A 9 15.98 1.07 6.08
C PRO A 9 16.16 2.58 6.26
N ARG A 10 16.21 3.31 5.14
CA ARG A 10 16.26 4.77 5.16
C ARG A 10 15.17 5.31 6.10
N PRO A 11 15.52 6.22 7.04
CA PRO A 11 14.52 6.80 7.93
C PRO A 11 13.49 7.60 7.11
N PRO A 12 12.22 7.58 7.51
CA PRO A 12 11.20 8.39 6.86
C PRO A 12 11.48 9.88 7.11
N THR A 13 11.23 10.70 6.09
CA THR A 13 11.39 12.16 6.15
C THR A 13 10.07 12.88 6.43
N GLU A 14 8.94 12.16 6.33
CA GLU A 14 7.60 12.67 6.59
C GLU A 14 7.00 11.90 7.78
N PHE A 15 6.20 12.58 8.61
CA PHE A 15 5.60 12.01 9.81
C PHE A 15 4.09 11.78 9.62
N PRO A 16 3.51 10.76 10.30
CA PRO A 16 2.06 10.55 10.32
C PRO A 16 1.34 11.78 10.89
N ARG A 17 0.18 12.09 10.33
CA ARG A 17 -0.68 13.17 10.82
C ARG A 17 -2.13 12.78 10.83
N VAL A 18 -2.88 13.26 11.80
CA VAL A 18 -4.34 13.13 11.84
C VAL A 18 -4.94 14.04 10.77
N VAL A 19 -5.79 13.47 9.90
CA VAL A 19 -6.53 14.20 8.87
C VAL A 19 -8.01 14.35 9.21
N MET A 20 -8.52 13.47 10.08
CA MET A 20 -9.88 13.56 10.63
C MET A 20 -9.86 12.97 12.03
N GLU A 21 -10.49 13.68 12.96
CA GLU A 21 -10.70 13.23 14.33
C GLU A 21 -12.19 13.02 14.60
N HIS A 22 -12.51 11.89 15.22
CA HIS A 22 -13.83 11.52 15.72
C HIS A 22 -13.68 10.98 17.14
N ALA A 23 -14.75 10.96 17.93
CA ALA A 23 -14.71 10.41 19.29
C ALA A 23 -14.21 8.95 19.33
N ASP A 24 -14.54 8.15 18.32
CA ASP A 24 -14.27 6.71 18.26
C ASP A 24 -13.05 6.36 17.40
N PHE A 25 -12.59 7.25 16.53
CA PHE A 25 -11.50 6.94 15.58
C PHE A 25 -10.75 8.19 15.13
N TYR A 26 -9.55 7.94 14.61
CA TYR A 26 -8.81 8.86 13.75
C TYR A 26 -8.79 8.32 12.32
N VAL A 27 -8.87 9.21 11.31
CA VAL A 27 -8.29 8.93 10.01
C VAL A 27 -6.97 9.67 9.93
N VAL A 28 -5.94 8.95 9.57
CA VAL A 28 -4.56 9.46 9.54
C VAL A 28 -3.98 9.37 8.14
N HIS A 29 -3.12 10.31 7.79
CA HIS A 29 -2.20 10.14 6.67
C HIS A 29 -1.00 9.33 7.16
N LYS A 30 -0.87 8.10 6.67
CA LYS A 30 0.33 7.29 6.82
C LYS A 30 1.33 7.66 5.71
N PRO A 31 2.48 8.23 6.01
CA PRO A 31 3.52 8.40 5.00
C PRO A 31 4.09 7.06 4.55
N ALA A 32 4.79 7.08 3.41
CA ALA A 32 5.58 5.92 3.00
C ALA A 32 6.71 5.63 4.00
N LEU A 33 7.18 4.39 4.01
CA LEU A 33 8.25 3.85 4.87
C LEU A 33 7.87 3.66 6.34
N TRP A 34 6.66 4.01 6.74
CA TRP A 34 6.09 3.70 8.05
C TRP A 34 5.35 2.37 8.02
N LEU A 35 5.56 1.54 9.04
CA LEU A 35 4.69 0.39 9.29
C LEU A 35 3.35 0.85 9.86
N THR A 36 2.32 0.02 9.72
CA THR A 36 1.05 0.25 10.40
C THR A 36 1.16 -0.02 11.89
N HIS A 37 1.79 -1.12 12.28
CA HIS A 37 1.94 -1.57 13.66
C HIS A 37 3.37 -2.08 13.88
N PRO A 38 3.85 -2.09 15.13
CA PRO A 38 5.20 -2.55 15.43
C PRO A 38 5.40 -4.01 15.01
N VAL A 39 6.60 -4.33 14.59
CA VAL A 39 7.03 -5.69 14.30
C VAL A 39 8.24 -6.03 15.19
N HIS A 40 8.32 -7.26 15.63
CA HIS A 40 9.52 -7.76 16.30
C HIS A 40 10.62 -7.97 15.25
N ALA A 41 11.38 -6.92 14.98
CA ALA A 41 12.50 -6.96 14.04
C ALA A 41 13.80 -6.65 14.77
N ARG A 42 14.93 -7.15 14.23
CA ARG A 42 16.28 -6.83 14.74
C ARG A 42 16.65 -5.35 14.53
N VAL A 43 15.93 -4.65 13.69
CA VAL A 43 16.11 -3.23 13.36
C VAL A 43 14.83 -2.49 13.69
N GLU A 44 14.95 -1.37 14.40
CA GLU A 44 13.81 -0.51 14.67
C GLU A 44 13.27 0.10 13.37
N VAL A 45 12.03 -0.22 13.04
CA VAL A 45 11.29 0.37 11.93
C VAL A 45 10.13 1.16 12.54
N PRO A 46 10.00 2.46 12.23
CA PRO A 46 8.94 3.28 12.81
C PRO A 46 7.57 2.79 12.37
N ASP A 47 6.62 2.79 13.29
CA ASP A 47 5.21 2.45 13.05
C ASP A 47 4.28 3.57 13.51
N ILE A 48 3.14 3.68 12.81
CA ILE A 48 2.21 4.79 13.06
C ILE A 48 1.46 4.66 14.39
N ILE A 49 1.25 3.44 14.89
CA ILE A 49 0.56 3.22 16.16
C ILE A 49 1.41 3.76 17.31
N THR A 50 2.64 3.29 17.44
CA THR A 50 3.55 3.75 18.50
C THR A 50 3.78 5.27 18.44
N TYR A 51 3.95 5.81 17.22
CA TYR A 51 4.12 7.24 17.04
C TYR A 51 2.89 8.03 17.50
N LEU A 52 1.69 7.67 17.01
CA LEU A 52 0.47 8.41 17.31
C LEU A 52 0.00 8.22 18.75
N GLN A 53 0.23 7.07 19.38
CA GLN A 53 0.00 6.88 20.81
C GLN A 53 0.80 7.90 21.67
N ARG A 54 2.05 8.19 21.26
CA ARG A 54 2.87 9.20 21.95
C ARG A 54 2.36 10.62 21.69
N GLU A 55 2.02 10.93 20.44
CA GLU A 55 1.57 12.27 20.05
C GLU A 55 0.19 12.63 20.63
N THR A 56 -0.74 11.67 20.70
CA THR A 56 -2.10 11.88 21.18
C THR A 56 -2.30 11.59 22.68
N GLY A 57 -1.38 10.84 23.28
CA GLY A 57 -1.53 10.34 24.65
C GLY A 57 -2.53 9.18 24.77
N GLU A 58 -2.95 8.54 23.66
CA GLU A 58 -3.98 7.51 23.63
C GLU A 58 -3.39 6.11 23.43
N PRO A 59 -3.20 5.30 24.48
CA PRO A 59 -2.59 3.99 24.39
C PRO A 59 -3.48 2.93 23.71
N GLY A 60 -4.79 3.20 23.55
CA GLY A 60 -5.79 2.28 22.99
C GLY A 60 -5.86 2.25 21.47
N LEU A 61 -5.06 3.07 20.77
CA LEU A 61 -5.10 3.12 19.31
C LEU A 61 -4.80 1.77 18.68
N SER A 62 -5.68 1.32 17.79
CA SER A 62 -5.49 0.06 17.05
C SER A 62 -5.94 0.17 15.57
N PRO A 63 -5.23 -0.50 14.65
CA PRO A 63 -5.52 -0.42 13.22
C PRO A 63 -6.48 -1.56 12.80
N PRO A 64 -7.72 -1.28 12.36
CA PRO A 64 -8.62 -2.30 11.84
C PRO A 64 -8.23 -2.80 10.44
N HIS A 65 -7.34 -2.10 9.77
CA HIS A 65 -6.73 -2.50 8.50
C HIS A 65 -5.29 -2.02 8.42
N ARG A 66 -4.59 -2.47 7.41
CA ARG A 66 -3.17 -2.10 7.22
C ARG A 66 -2.88 -1.66 5.80
N LEU A 67 -1.88 -0.81 5.66
CA LEU A 67 -1.21 -0.48 4.40
C LEU A 67 0.18 -1.11 4.39
N ASP A 68 0.69 -1.43 3.19
CA ASP A 68 2.09 -1.84 3.04
C ASP A 68 3.02 -0.72 3.52
N ARG A 69 4.24 -1.09 3.93
CA ARG A 69 5.23 -0.12 4.42
C ARG A 69 5.48 1.04 3.45
N GLU A 70 5.58 0.75 2.16
CA GLU A 70 5.84 1.74 1.10
C GLU A 70 4.56 2.41 0.57
N THR A 71 3.38 1.93 0.89
CA THR A 71 2.11 2.58 0.54
C THR A 71 1.85 3.75 1.47
N SER A 72 1.57 4.93 0.91
CA SER A 72 1.15 6.12 1.64
C SER A 72 -0.37 6.30 1.60
N GLY A 73 -0.92 7.22 2.40
CA GLY A 73 -2.30 7.66 2.29
C GLY A 73 -3.18 7.40 3.51
N ALA A 74 -4.49 7.41 3.31
CA ALA A 74 -5.50 7.33 4.36
C ALA A 74 -5.53 5.96 5.04
N GLN A 75 -5.47 5.99 6.36
CA GLN A 75 -5.64 4.81 7.21
C GLN A 75 -6.50 5.17 8.42
N VAL A 76 -7.45 4.30 8.81
CA VAL A 76 -8.25 4.50 10.01
C VAL A 76 -7.60 3.81 11.21
N LEU A 77 -7.67 4.45 12.37
CA LEU A 77 -7.29 3.90 13.67
C LEU A 77 -8.49 4.03 14.61
N SER A 78 -8.89 2.95 15.24
CA SER A 78 -9.88 2.97 16.32
C SER A 78 -9.23 3.46 17.61
N ARG A 79 -9.96 4.20 18.43
CA ARG A 79 -9.49 4.77 19.71
C ARG A 79 -9.72 3.81 20.88
N ASP A 80 -10.68 2.90 20.73
CA ASP A 80 -11.00 1.90 21.74
C ASP A 80 -11.41 0.54 21.13
N THR A 81 -11.72 -0.41 22.02
CA THR A 81 -12.07 -1.78 21.63
C THR A 81 -13.43 -1.87 20.94
N ASP A 82 -14.39 -1.03 21.28
CA ASP A 82 -15.75 -1.07 20.71
C ASP A 82 -15.74 -0.50 19.30
N ALA A 83 -15.05 0.60 19.08
CA ALA A 83 -14.76 1.11 17.73
C ALA A 83 -13.99 0.09 16.89
N ALA A 84 -13.01 -0.61 17.46
CA ALA A 84 -12.28 -1.66 16.77
C ALA A 84 -13.17 -2.81 16.30
N ARG A 85 -14.11 -3.28 17.15
CA ARG A 85 -15.09 -4.31 16.80
C ARG A 85 -16.06 -3.85 15.71
N LYS A 86 -16.51 -2.59 15.79
CA LYS A 86 -17.36 -1.99 14.76
C LYS A 86 -16.65 -1.91 13.42
N PHE A 87 -15.42 -1.42 13.37
CA PHE A 87 -14.60 -1.43 12.14
C PHE A 87 -14.35 -2.84 11.63
N TYR A 88 -14.01 -3.80 12.50
CA TYR A 88 -13.86 -5.20 12.09
C TYR A 88 -15.09 -5.70 11.32
N THR A 89 -16.29 -5.38 11.81
CA THR A 89 -17.56 -5.74 11.17
C THR A 89 -17.70 -5.05 9.81
N LEU A 90 -17.43 -3.74 9.72
CA LEU A 90 -17.50 -2.99 8.47
C LEU A 90 -16.54 -3.54 7.40
N PHE A 91 -15.30 -3.85 7.79
CA PHE A 91 -14.32 -4.45 6.86
C PHE A 91 -14.72 -5.86 6.44
N LYS A 92 -15.23 -6.70 7.37
CA LYS A 92 -15.70 -8.06 7.09
C LYS A 92 -16.90 -8.08 6.13
N GLN A 93 -17.78 -7.09 6.24
CA GLN A 93 -18.96 -6.93 5.39
C GLN A 93 -18.67 -6.15 4.10
N HIS A 94 -17.41 -5.76 3.84
CA HIS A 94 -17.00 -4.96 2.68
C HIS A 94 -17.70 -3.59 2.57
N LEU A 95 -18.12 -3.02 3.69
CA LEU A 95 -18.78 -1.71 3.75
C LEU A 95 -17.80 -0.52 3.77
N VAL A 96 -16.51 -0.79 3.84
CA VAL A 96 -15.46 0.25 3.74
C VAL A 96 -15.02 0.37 2.30
N GLY A 97 -15.46 1.44 1.63
CA GLY A 97 -14.96 1.84 0.32
C GLY A 97 -13.53 2.36 0.41
N LYS A 98 -12.67 1.88 -0.47
CA LYS A 98 -11.25 2.24 -0.54
C LYS A 98 -10.92 2.65 -1.96
N THR A 99 -10.36 3.84 -2.14
CA THR A 99 -9.82 4.28 -3.43
C THR A 99 -8.32 4.49 -3.31
N TYR A 100 -7.58 3.82 -4.17
CA TYR A 100 -6.13 3.99 -4.28
C TYR A 100 -5.78 4.66 -5.59
N LEU A 101 -4.74 5.45 -5.60
CA LEU A 101 -4.07 5.95 -6.80
C LEU A 101 -2.78 5.16 -7.01
N ALA A 102 -2.58 4.69 -8.23
CA ALA A 102 -1.39 3.93 -8.64
C ALA A 102 -0.82 4.52 -9.94
N ILE A 103 0.50 4.70 -9.99
CA ILE A 103 1.20 5.02 -11.24
C ILE A 103 1.81 3.72 -11.77
N VAL A 104 1.47 3.38 -13.01
CA VAL A 104 1.93 2.16 -13.66
C VAL A 104 2.71 2.45 -14.93
N HIS A 105 3.59 1.54 -15.31
CA HIS A 105 4.19 1.51 -16.64
C HIS A 105 3.18 0.94 -17.63
N GLY A 106 3.08 1.58 -18.79
CA GLY A 106 2.17 1.19 -19.86
C GLY A 106 0.96 2.12 -19.98
N THR A 107 0.34 2.08 -21.15
CA THR A 107 -0.83 2.86 -21.50
C THR A 107 -1.96 1.89 -21.86
N PRO A 108 -2.81 1.52 -20.88
CA PRO A 108 -3.92 0.60 -21.15
C PRO A 108 -4.87 1.20 -22.20
N ASP A 109 -5.44 0.35 -23.05
CA ASP A 109 -6.41 0.69 -24.10
C ASP A 109 -7.87 0.75 -23.61
N TRP A 110 -8.08 0.49 -22.33
CA TRP A 110 -9.38 0.49 -21.66
C TRP A 110 -9.49 1.67 -20.67
N GLU A 111 -10.72 2.15 -20.43
CA GLU A 111 -11.03 3.17 -19.41
C GLU A 111 -11.35 2.55 -18.04
N ARG A 112 -11.99 1.38 -18.03
CA ARG A 112 -12.32 0.62 -16.83
C ARG A 112 -12.05 -0.86 -17.05
N ARG A 113 -11.60 -1.53 -16.00
CA ARG A 113 -11.36 -2.98 -16.03
C ARG A 113 -11.57 -3.57 -14.65
N THR A 114 -12.27 -4.69 -14.58
CA THR A 114 -12.35 -5.53 -13.38
C THR A 114 -11.38 -6.68 -13.51
N VAL A 115 -10.57 -6.89 -12.48
CA VAL A 115 -9.74 -8.09 -12.33
C VAL A 115 -10.35 -8.91 -11.21
N ASP A 116 -10.99 -10.02 -11.58
CA ASP A 116 -11.50 -11.05 -10.67
C ASP A 116 -10.57 -12.26 -10.77
N ALA A 117 -9.58 -12.31 -9.90
CA ALA A 117 -8.52 -13.30 -9.97
C ALA A 117 -8.00 -13.65 -8.57
N ALA A 118 -8.10 -14.92 -8.21
CA ALA A 118 -7.72 -15.42 -6.91
C ALA A 118 -6.20 -15.28 -6.67
N LEU A 119 -5.82 -14.85 -5.47
CA LEU A 119 -4.43 -14.60 -5.09
C LEU A 119 -3.94 -15.62 -4.04
N GLY A 120 -2.72 -16.08 -4.23
CA GLY A 120 -2.03 -16.91 -3.27
C GLY A 120 -0.53 -16.70 -3.31
N GLU A 121 0.16 -17.28 -2.33
CA GLU A 121 1.62 -17.19 -2.27
C GLU A 121 2.23 -17.95 -3.44
N LEU A 122 3.19 -17.30 -4.09
CA LEU A 122 3.98 -17.97 -5.11
C LEU A 122 4.85 -19.02 -4.38
N GLY A 123 4.47 -20.30 -4.53
CA GLY A 123 5.03 -21.41 -3.76
C GLY A 123 6.56 -21.47 -3.74
N LEU A 124 7.10 -22.04 -2.67
CA LEU A 124 8.53 -22.25 -2.40
C LEU A 124 9.23 -23.26 -3.36
N GLY A 125 8.56 -23.69 -4.43
CA GLY A 125 9.07 -24.65 -5.40
C GLY A 125 9.81 -23.97 -6.56
N GLY A 126 11.10 -24.21 -6.73
CA GLY A 126 11.89 -23.80 -7.88
C GLY A 126 12.64 -22.47 -7.70
N ALA A 127 12.79 -21.70 -8.78
CA ALA A 127 13.61 -20.48 -8.83
C ALA A 127 13.07 -19.27 -8.03
N ASN A 128 11.97 -19.43 -7.30
CA ASN A 128 11.32 -18.33 -6.59
C ASN A 128 11.97 -18.09 -5.22
N ARG A 129 12.85 -17.09 -5.16
CA ARG A 129 13.60 -16.71 -3.94
C ARG A 129 12.83 -15.77 -3.01
N VAL A 130 11.62 -15.31 -3.40
CA VAL A 130 10.87 -14.26 -2.67
C VAL A 130 9.56 -14.82 -2.16
N ILE A 131 9.53 -15.23 -0.90
CA ILE A 131 8.40 -15.91 -0.22
C ILE A 131 7.15 -15.04 -0.08
N ILE A 132 7.29 -13.71 0.02
CA ILE A 132 6.17 -12.77 0.27
C ILE A 132 5.40 -12.37 -0.99
N ARG A 133 5.82 -12.83 -2.17
CA ARG A 133 5.17 -12.47 -3.44
C ARG A 133 3.85 -13.20 -3.60
N GLN A 134 2.80 -12.46 -3.91
CA GLN A 134 1.50 -13.01 -4.28
C GLN A 134 1.41 -13.17 -5.81
N ALA A 135 0.67 -14.15 -6.25
CA ALA A 135 0.35 -14.34 -7.67
C ALA A 135 -1.09 -14.75 -7.86
N VAL A 136 -1.59 -14.57 -9.09
CA VAL A 136 -2.86 -15.16 -9.50
C VAL A 136 -2.65 -16.66 -9.65
N ILE A 137 -3.37 -17.44 -8.84
CA ILE A 137 -3.33 -18.90 -8.86
C ILE A 137 -4.75 -19.46 -8.72
N PRO A 138 -5.09 -20.62 -9.36
CA PRO A 138 -6.45 -21.18 -9.35
C PRO A 138 -7.01 -21.41 -7.94
N ASP A 139 -6.18 -21.96 -7.05
CA ASP A 139 -6.57 -22.30 -5.67
C ASP A 139 -6.29 -21.17 -4.67
N GLY A 140 -6.13 -19.95 -5.15
CA GLY A 140 -5.90 -18.77 -4.34
C GLY A 140 -7.13 -18.31 -3.56
N ARG A 141 -6.94 -17.31 -2.71
CA ARG A 141 -8.05 -16.64 -2.02
C ARG A 141 -8.75 -15.68 -2.98
N PRO A 142 -10.09 -15.70 -3.07
CA PRO A 142 -10.84 -14.79 -3.94
C PRO A 142 -10.44 -13.34 -3.74
N ALA A 143 -10.19 -12.65 -4.84
CA ALA A 143 -9.78 -11.25 -4.84
C ALA A 143 -10.34 -10.55 -6.10
N VAL A 144 -10.98 -9.40 -5.90
CA VAL A 144 -11.52 -8.59 -6.98
C VAL A 144 -11.04 -7.16 -6.81
N THR A 145 -10.55 -6.57 -7.90
CA THR A 145 -10.18 -5.15 -7.95
C THR A 145 -10.76 -4.52 -9.20
N ASP A 146 -11.51 -3.45 -9.02
CA ASP A 146 -11.94 -2.60 -10.13
C ASP A 146 -10.90 -1.52 -10.37
N PHE A 147 -10.58 -1.25 -11.63
CA PHE A 147 -9.64 -0.23 -12.05
C PHE A 147 -10.32 0.79 -12.95
N ARG A 148 -9.92 2.07 -12.83
CA ARG A 148 -10.30 3.17 -13.71
C ARG A 148 -9.05 3.95 -14.09
N VAL A 149 -8.84 4.20 -15.38
CA VAL A 149 -7.78 5.10 -15.84
C VAL A 149 -8.18 6.53 -15.56
N VAL A 150 -7.33 7.27 -14.89
CA VAL A 150 -7.49 8.70 -14.61
C VAL A 150 -6.87 9.50 -15.76
N GLU A 151 -5.63 9.16 -16.09
CA GLU A 151 -4.85 9.86 -17.11
C GLU A 151 -3.77 8.94 -17.69
N ARG A 152 -3.35 9.19 -18.92
CA ARG A 152 -2.21 8.54 -19.60
C ARG A 152 -1.19 9.58 -19.98
N ARG A 153 0.10 9.32 -19.71
CA ARG A 153 1.17 10.28 -19.99
C ARG A 153 2.50 9.55 -20.21
N ALA A 154 3.20 9.87 -21.29
CA ALA A 154 4.57 9.40 -21.58
C ALA A 154 4.80 7.89 -21.30
N GLY A 155 3.92 7.02 -21.80
CA GLY A 155 4.07 5.58 -21.62
C GLY A 155 3.72 5.08 -20.21
N HIS A 156 3.04 5.90 -19.40
CA HIS A 156 2.52 5.59 -18.06
C HIS A 156 1.02 5.84 -17.97
N ALA A 157 0.39 5.29 -16.94
CA ALA A 157 -0.98 5.62 -16.59
C ALA A 157 -1.11 5.87 -15.08
N LEU A 158 -1.91 6.88 -14.74
CA LEU A 158 -2.46 7.09 -13.41
C LEU A 158 -3.78 6.34 -13.32
N ILE A 159 -3.89 5.40 -12.39
CA ILE A 159 -5.02 4.49 -12.27
C ILE A 159 -5.61 4.60 -10.87
N GLU A 160 -6.93 4.72 -10.79
CA GLU A 160 -7.66 4.42 -9.56
C GLU A 160 -7.91 2.93 -9.42
N ALA A 161 -7.68 2.41 -8.23
CA ALA A 161 -7.96 1.03 -7.86
C ALA A 161 -8.95 0.97 -6.69
N TYR A 162 -9.97 0.12 -6.85
CA TYR A 162 -11.05 -0.09 -5.88
C TYR A 162 -11.07 -1.58 -5.48
N PRO A 163 -10.22 -1.99 -4.51
CA PRO A 163 -10.18 -3.39 -4.08
C PRO A 163 -11.42 -3.74 -3.26
N ARG A 164 -12.21 -4.72 -3.71
CA ARG A 164 -13.38 -5.25 -2.99
C ARG A 164 -13.01 -6.12 -1.80
N SER A 165 -11.76 -6.60 -1.74
CA SER A 165 -11.17 -7.32 -0.60
C SER A 165 -9.88 -6.63 -0.14
N GLY A 166 -9.15 -7.23 0.81
CA GLY A 166 -7.88 -6.70 1.33
C GLY A 166 -6.81 -7.79 1.40
N ARG A 167 -6.55 -8.50 0.29
CA ARG A 167 -5.49 -9.51 0.25
C ARG A 167 -4.13 -8.85 0.23
N LEU A 168 -3.13 -9.52 0.78
CA LEU A 168 -1.76 -9.06 0.76
C LEU A 168 -1.35 -8.70 -0.68
N HIS A 169 -0.80 -7.51 -0.88
CA HIS A 169 -0.33 -7.00 -2.17
C HIS A 169 -1.37 -7.01 -3.32
N GLN A 170 -2.66 -7.09 -3.02
CA GLN A 170 -3.71 -7.33 -4.01
C GLN A 170 -3.64 -6.42 -5.24
N ILE A 171 -3.62 -5.10 -5.06
CA ILE A 171 -3.59 -4.13 -6.17
C ILE A 171 -2.33 -4.33 -7.01
N ARG A 172 -1.19 -4.50 -6.37
CA ARG A 172 0.13 -4.69 -7.00
C ARG A 172 0.17 -5.96 -7.84
N ALA A 173 -0.27 -7.09 -7.27
CA ALA A 173 -0.32 -8.39 -7.95
C ALA A 173 -1.32 -8.39 -9.13
N HIS A 174 -2.49 -7.77 -8.97
CA HIS A 174 -3.48 -7.64 -10.03
C HIS A 174 -2.99 -6.75 -11.19
N LEU A 175 -2.38 -5.60 -10.89
CA LEU A 175 -1.79 -4.74 -11.93
C LEU A 175 -0.68 -5.46 -12.67
N TRP A 176 0.21 -6.15 -11.95
CA TRP A 176 1.26 -6.96 -12.57
C TRP A 176 0.70 -8.09 -13.46
N HIS A 177 -0.35 -8.79 -12.98
CA HIS A 177 -1.03 -9.85 -13.72
C HIS A 177 -1.60 -9.38 -15.07
N ILE A 178 -2.12 -8.16 -15.14
CA ILE A 178 -2.67 -7.60 -16.39
C ILE A 178 -1.63 -6.83 -17.23
N GLY A 179 -0.33 -6.98 -16.93
CA GLY A 179 0.76 -6.38 -17.71
C GLY A 179 1.02 -4.90 -17.45
N LEU A 180 0.52 -4.35 -16.35
CA LEU A 180 0.70 -2.96 -15.92
C LEU A 180 1.50 -2.89 -14.61
N PRO A 181 2.81 -3.22 -14.61
CA PRO A 181 3.62 -3.19 -13.40
C PRO A 181 3.70 -1.77 -12.85
N MET A 182 3.61 -1.66 -11.51
CA MET A 182 3.65 -0.39 -10.81
C MET A 182 5.05 0.21 -10.81
N VAL A 183 5.14 1.53 -11.00
CA VAL A 183 6.40 2.28 -10.89
C VAL A 183 6.95 2.14 -9.47
N GLY A 184 8.25 1.94 -9.34
CA GLY A 184 8.92 1.83 -8.04
C GLY A 184 8.69 0.52 -7.29
N ASP A 185 7.93 -0.42 -7.85
CA ASP A 185 7.64 -1.70 -7.19
C ASP A 185 8.79 -2.69 -7.34
N LYS A 186 9.40 -3.05 -6.21
CA LYS A 186 10.54 -3.96 -6.14
C LYS A 186 10.16 -5.43 -6.33
N LEU A 187 8.90 -5.79 -6.04
CA LEU A 187 8.41 -7.18 -6.09
C LEU A 187 7.71 -7.50 -7.40
N TYR A 188 6.93 -6.53 -7.91
CA TYR A 188 6.06 -6.67 -9.07
C TYR A 188 6.46 -5.75 -10.22
N GLY A 189 7.72 -5.30 -10.21
CA GLY A 189 8.31 -4.47 -11.24
C GLY A 189 8.66 -5.23 -12.51
N ARG A 190 9.27 -4.52 -13.45
CA ARG A 190 9.73 -5.07 -14.74
C ARG A 190 10.94 -5.98 -14.60
N ASP A 191 11.78 -5.72 -13.61
CA ASP A 191 13.05 -6.41 -13.39
C ASP A 191 12.93 -7.35 -12.18
N PRO A 192 13.00 -8.67 -12.38
CA PRO A 192 12.81 -9.64 -11.31
C PRO A 192 13.93 -9.64 -10.26
N ASP A 193 15.12 -9.13 -10.60
CA ASP A 193 16.28 -9.16 -9.71
C ASP A 193 16.35 -7.96 -8.76
N VAL A 194 15.57 -6.90 -9.05
CA VAL A 194 15.55 -5.67 -8.23
C VAL A 194 15.31 -5.94 -6.75
N PHE A 195 14.43 -6.87 -6.40
CA PHE A 195 14.17 -7.17 -5.01
C PHE A 195 15.38 -7.82 -4.31
N LEU A 196 16.10 -8.66 -5.02
CA LEU A 196 17.33 -9.30 -4.48
C LEU A 196 18.44 -8.27 -4.30
N ASP A 197 18.60 -7.37 -5.27
CA ASP A 197 19.54 -6.24 -5.16
C ASP A 197 19.16 -5.37 -3.95
N PHE A 198 17.89 -5.01 -3.82
CA PHE A 198 17.40 -4.24 -2.68
C PHE A 198 17.66 -4.91 -1.33
N MET A 199 17.49 -6.23 -1.24
CA MET A 199 17.78 -6.98 0.00
C MET A 199 19.27 -6.98 0.37
N GLN A 200 20.15 -6.87 -0.62
CA GLN A 200 21.60 -6.85 -0.42
C GLN A 200 22.13 -5.44 -0.15
N THR A 201 21.65 -4.44 -0.88
CA THR A 201 22.23 -3.10 -0.89
C THR A 201 21.37 -2.03 -0.21
N GLY A 202 20.11 -2.37 0.12
CA GLY A 202 19.11 -1.37 0.50
C GLY A 202 18.67 -0.50 -0.69
N GLN A 203 18.08 0.66 -0.42
CA GLN A 203 17.66 1.61 -1.44
C GLN A 203 18.84 2.50 -1.85
N THR A 204 19.35 2.30 -3.06
CA THR A 204 20.44 3.11 -3.64
C THR A 204 19.93 4.07 -4.72
N PRO A 205 20.69 5.12 -5.10
CA PRO A 205 20.36 5.99 -6.23
C PRO A 205 20.22 5.22 -7.54
N GLU A 206 21.10 4.23 -7.79
CA GLU A 206 21.09 3.39 -8.98
C GLU A 206 19.80 2.54 -9.03
N LEU A 207 19.43 1.97 -7.92
CA LEU A 207 18.20 1.20 -7.81
C LEU A 207 16.95 2.09 -8.02
N THR A 208 16.98 3.31 -7.49
CA THR A 208 15.94 4.31 -7.72
C THR A 208 15.83 4.69 -9.19
N ALA A 209 16.95 4.88 -9.88
CA ALA A 209 16.97 5.17 -11.32
C ALA A 209 16.37 4.03 -12.15
N ARG A 210 16.68 2.76 -11.82
CA ARG A 210 16.09 1.57 -12.48
C ARG A 210 14.57 1.46 -12.26
N LEU A 211 14.09 1.84 -11.07
CA LEU A 211 12.69 1.74 -10.68
C LEU A 211 11.84 2.95 -11.08
N GLY A 212 12.45 4.10 -11.32
CA GLY A 212 11.80 5.39 -11.51
C GLY A 212 11.45 6.09 -10.20
N LEU A 213 11.18 5.34 -9.15
CA LEU A 213 10.86 5.83 -7.79
C LEU A 213 11.54 4.96 -6.73
N ALA A 214 11.81 5.54 -5.56
CA ALA A 214 12.41 4.82 -4.43
C ALA A 214 11.43 3.86 -3.73
N ARG A 215 10.15 3.93 -4.04
CA ARG A 215 9.07 3.14 -3.46
C ARG A 215 7.98 2.83 -4.47
N GLN A 216 7.13 1.85 -4.18
CA GLN A 216 5.96 1.57 -5.00
C GLN A 216 5.04 2.79 -5.10
N ALA A 217 4.61 3.12 -6.31
CA ALA A 217 3.75 4.27 -6.59
C ALA A 217 2.28 3.96 -6.26
N LEU A 218 2.00 3.66 -4.99
CA LEU A 218 0.67 3.35 -4.47
C LEU A 218 0.31 4.28 -3.31
N HIS A 219 -0.90 4.85 -3.39
CA HIS A 219 -1.41 5.80 -2.42
C HIS A 219 -2.88 5.53 -2.11
N ALA A 220 -3.23 5.35 -0.84
CA ALA A 220 -4.62 5.23 -0.39
C ALA A 220 -5.24 6.64 -0.34
N ALA A 221 -5.89 7.05 -1.44
CA ALA A 221 -6.38 8.42 -1.61
C ALA A 221 -7.68 8.69 -0.86
N ARG A 222 -8.53 7.66 -0.68
CA ARG A 222 -9.86 7.88 -0.09
C ARG A 222 -10.33 6.65 0.68
N LEU A 223 -10.95 6.91 1.84
CA LEU A 223 -11.75 5.96 2.61
C LEU A 223 -13.18 6.49 2.73
N ALA A 224 -14.17 5.60 2.61
CA ALA A 224 -15.57 5.93 2.83
C ALA A 224 -16.26 4.78 3.56
N PHE A 225 -16.96 5.07 4.66
CA PHE A 225 -17.64 4.05 5.46
C PHE A 225 -18.83 4.63 6.23
N PRO A 226 -19.85 3.82 6.53
CA PRO A 226 -20.96 4.26 7.37
C PRO A 226 -20.52 4.30 8.85
N TRP A 227 -20.89 5.37 9.55
CA TRP A 227 -20.66 5.51 10.99
C TRP A 227 -21.79 6.30 11.64
N ASP A 228 -22.45 5.72 12.65
CA ASP A 228 -23.55 6.33 13.41
C ASP A 228 -24.67 6.94 12.54
N GLY A 229 -25.05 6.20 11.49
CA GLY A 229 -26.11 6.61 10.58
C GLY A 229 -25.70 7.62 9.49
N ALA A 230 -24.45 8.09 9.51
CA ALA A 230 -23.88 8.98 8.49
C ALA A 230 -22.81 8.30 7.63
N GLN A 231 -22.58 8.84 6.45
CA GLN A 231 -21.46 8.42 5.59
C GLN A 231 -20.24 9.28 5.92
N VAL A 232 -19.20 8.66 6.45
CA VAL A 232 -17.88 9.29 6.64
C VAL A 232 -17.07 9.15 5.37
N VAL A 233 -16.45 10.24 4.94
CA VAL A 233 -15.53 10.27 3.79
C VAL A 233 -14.27 11.01 4.23
N ALA A 234 -13.11 10.40 4.04
CA ALA A 234 -11.82 11.01 4.27
C ALA A 234 -10.95 10.87 3.02
N GLU A 235 -10.34 11.96 2.61
CA GLU A 235 -9.50 12.03 1.43
C GLU A 235 -8.10 12.56 1.79
N VAL A 236 -7.10 11.98 1.16
CA VAL A 236 -5.69 12.41 1.28
C VAL A 236 -5.18 12.68 -0.12
N PRO A 237 -4.68 13.88 -0.40
CA PRO A 237 -4.09 14.21 -1.71
C PRO A 237 -2.94 13.28 -2.05
N LEU A 238 -2.69 13.07 -3.36
CA LEU A 238 -1.56 12.27 -3.82
C LEU A 238 -0.27 12.73 -3.16
N ALA A 239 0.53 11.77 -2.70
CA ALA A 239 1.77 12.08 -1.98
C ALA A 239 2.73 12.91 -2.86
N PRO A 240 3.45 13.90 -2.28
CA PRO A 240 4.26 14.85 -3.06
C PRO A 240 5.29 14.22 -3.98
N ASP A 241 5.92 13.12 -3.58
CA ASP A 241 6.88 12.38 -4.39
C ASP A 241 6.22 11.69 -5.62
N LEU A 242 5.01 11.17 -5.46
CA LEU A 242 4.23 10.59 -6.55
C LEU A 242 3.70 11.68 -7.48
N GLN A 243 3.24 12.80 -6.92
CA GLN A 243 2.80 13.95 -7.70
C GLN A 243 3.96 14.52 -8.54
N ALA A 244 5.12 14.73 -7.92
CA ALA A 244 6.31 15.24 -8.61
C ALA A 244 6.77 14.29 -9.73
N TYR A 245 6.73 12.97 -9.50
CA TYR A 245 7.01 11.99 -10.54
C TYR A 245 6.03 12.09 -11.69
N TRP A 246 4.72 12.15 -11.40
CA TRP A 246 3.67 12.24 -12.42
C TRP A 246 3.79 13.53 -13.26
N ASP A 247 4.01 14.66 -12.61
CA ASP A 247 4.15 15.97 -13.27
C ASP A 247 5.43 16.08 -14.11
N GLY A 248 6.46 15.33 -13.75
CA GLY A 248 7.72 15.23 -14.50
C GLY A 248 7.67 14.35 -15.76
N LEU A 249 6.57 13.63 -15.98
CA LEU A 249 6.36 12.85 -17.20
C LEU A 249 5.93 13.79 -18.33
N ALA A 250 6.79 14.03 -19.30
CA ALA A 250 6.54 14.89 -20.45
C ALA A 250 5.78 14.16 -21.58
#